data_a030fdcfd479278a64b1a25692b27ab8
#
_entry.id   a030fdcfd479278a64b1a25692b27ab8
#
_cell.length_a   1.000
_cell.length_b   1.000
_cell.length_c   1.000
_cell.angle_alpha   90.00
_cell.angle_beta   90.00
_cell.angle_gamma   90.00
#
_symmetry.space_group_name_H-M   'P 1'
#
loop_
_entity.id
_entity.type
_entity.pdbx_description
1 polymer ?
#
loop_
_entity_poly.entity_id
_entity_poly.type
_entity_poly.pdbx_seq_one_letter_code
_entity_poly.pdbx_strand_id
1 'polypeptide(L)'
;MLAALTLLLTLPALALAADFAVVRGGRLNLRQYPSSSSQSLGKYDSGSWVDVQGQGASGWYAVRTMDGKTGYMAGNYLTFAQSGSIGTVAYANGGYVTLRRGPSLDYAVVTRVTSGTTISILDASYEWNYVSATVNGATYTGYMHDSLIIKSTTTATVSTRNGGKVNVRRGPSSAYGSIGSLKSGTRVTVLLKGNGWY
;
A
#
# COMPACT_ATOMS: atom_id res chain seq x y z
N MET A 1 -41.08 -30.31 24.68
CA MET A 1 -39.69 -29.79 24.81
C MET A 1 -39.10 -29.67 23.43
N LEU A 2 -39.07 -28.45 22.85
CA LEU A 2 -38.39 -28.18 21.58
C LEU A 2 -36.97 -27.75 21.87
N ALA A 3 -36.00 -28.55 21.42
CA ALA A 3 -34.59 -28.16 21.48
C ALA A 3 -34.28 -27.16 20.32
N ALA A 4 -33.93 -25.95 20.66
CA ALA A 4 -33.47 -24.96 19.71
C ALA A 4 -32.04 -25.31 19.31
N LEU A 5 -31.86 -25.74 18.04
CA LEU A 5 -30.56 -25.96 17.43
C LEU A 5 -29.96 -24.58 17.04
N THR A 6 -29.07 -24.07 17.85
CA THR A 6 -28.33 -22.84 17.53
C THR A 6 -27.26 -23.18 16.47
N LEU A 7 -27.52 -22.85 15.22
CA LEU A 7 -26.53 -22.93 14.13
C LEU A 7 -25.50 -21.82 14.31
N LEU A 8 -24.33 -22.16 14.85
CA LEU A 8 -23.21 -21.27 14.94
C LEU A 8 -22.62 -21.11 13.53
N LEU A 9 -22.99 -20.02 12.82
CA LEU A 9 -22.38 -19.65 11.55
C LEU A 9 -20.94 -19.17 11.87
N THR A 10 -19.96 -20.05 11.71
CA THR A 10 -18.55 -19.63 11.65
C THR A 10 -18.32 -18.96 10.30
N LEU A 11 -18.39 -17.64 10.28
CA LEU A 11 -17.86 -16.87 9.16
C LEU A 11 -16.38 -17.23 9.03
N PRO A 12 -15.90 -17.61 7.83
CA PRO A 12 -14.46 -17.74 7.63
C PRO A 12 -13.86 -16.36 7.91
N ALA A 13 -12.92 -16.30 8.88
CA ALA A 13 -12.08 -15.13 9.04
C ALA A 13 -11.44 -14.90 7.68
N LEU A 14 -11.82 -13.83 6.97
CA LEU A 14 -11.02 -13.32 5.88
C LEU A 14 -9.63 -13.12 6.49
N ALA A 15 -8.68 -13.96 6.09
CA ALA A 15 -7.29 -13.67 6.33
C ALA A 15 -7.04 -12.37 5.55
N LEU A 16 -7.01 -11.26 6.26
CA LEU A 16 -6.53 -10.00 5.71
C LEU A 16 -5.18 -10.31 5.09
N ALA A 17 -5.07 -10.12 3.78
CA ALA A 17 -3.78 -10.18 3.12
C ALA A 17 -2.87 -9.25 3.91
N ALA A 18 -1.71 -9.75 4.37
CA ALA A 18 -0.79 -8.95 5.16
C ALA A 18 -0.38 -7.74 4.32
N ASP A 19 -0.78 -6.56 4.76
CA ASP A 19 -0.44 -5.31 4.10
C ASP A 19 0.96 -4.89 4.54
N PHE A 20 1.94 -5.08 3.67
CA PHE A 20 3.29 -4.65 3.95
C PHE A 20 3.51 -3.21 3.49
N ALA A 21 4.28 -2.46 4.29
CA ALA A 21 4.79 -1.15 3.90
C ALA A 21 6.31 -1.10 4.07
N VAL A 22 6.93 -0.12 3.43
CA VAL A 22 8.38 0.15 3.50
C VAL A 22 8.61 1.54 4.07
N VAL A 23 9.50 1.66 5.05
CA VAL A 23 9.92 2.94 5.61
C VAL A 23 10.63 3.78 4.53
N ARG A 24 10.31 5.07 4.44
CA ARG A 24 10.93 6.05 3.54
C ARG A 24 11.37 7.31 4.27
N GLY A 25 12.24 8.10 3.65
CA GLY A 25 12.61 9.45 4.12
C GLY A 25 13.57 9.49 5.30
N GLY A 26 14.39 8.44 5.53
CA GLY A 26 15.39 8.39 6.59
C GLY A 26 15.06 7.37 7.68
N ARG A 27 15.34 7.73 8.95
CA ARG A 27 15.08 6.86 10.10
C ARG A 27 13.74 7.20 10.75
N LEU A 28 12.80 6.26 10.74
CA LEU A 28 11.47 6.41 11.32
C LEU A 28 11.39 5.76 12.71
N ASN A 29 10.80 6.46 13.66
CA ASN A 29 10.53 5.89 14.98
C ASN A 29 9.29 4.97 14.96
N LEU A 30 9.42 3.81 15.58
CA LEU A 30 8.30 3.03 16.07
C LEU A 30 7.89 3.63 17.41
N ARG A 31 6.63 4.00 17.58
CA ARG A 31 6.10 4.67 18.77
C ARG A 31 5.14 3.76 19.52
N GLN A 32 5.10 3.92 20.85
CA GLN A 32 4.17 3.16 21.69
C GLN A 32 2.70 3.55 21.44
N TYR A 33 2.43 4.82 21.14
CA TYR A 33 1.11 5.36 20.81
C TYR A 33 1.20 6.21 19.53
N PRO A 34 0.07 6.47 18.83
CA PRO A 34 0.03 7.22 17.56
C PRO A 34 0.26 8.74 17.76
N SER A 35 1.43 9.10 18.26
CA SER A 35 1.85 10.48 18.54
C SER A 35 3.36 10.63 18.41
N SER A 36 3.80 11.78 17.89
CA SER A 36 5.23 12.12 17.78
C SER A 36 5.90 12.35 19.14
N SER A 37 5.13 12.67 20.19
CA SER A 37 5.61 12.83 21.57
C SER A 37 5.66 11.52 22.35
N SER A 38 5.07 10.42 21.80
CA SER A 38 5.07 9.11 22.47
C SER A 38 6.47 8.50 22.51
N GLN A 39 6.69 7.63 23.49
CA GLN A 39 7.95 6.90 23.66
C GLN A 39 8.32 6.16 22.36
N SER A 40 9.59 6.26 21.95
CA SER A 40 10.15 5.48 20.85
C SER A 40 10.52 4.08 21.35
N LEU A 41 10.00 3.06 20.66
CA LEU A 41 10.31 1.64 20.87
C LEU A 41 11.48 1.15 20.00
N GLY A 42 11.90 1.98 19.05
CA GLY A 42 12.98 1.69 18.11
C GLY A 42 13.00 2.67 16.93
N LYS A 43 14.06 2.58 16.13
CA LYS A 43 14.21 3.37 14.90
C LYS A 43 14.53 2.43 13.74
N TYR A 44 13.89 2.65 12.62
CA TYR A 44 13.96 1.82 11.42
C TYR A 44 14.40 2.66 10.23
N ASP A 45 15.39 2.20 9.54
CA ASP A 45 15.98 2.93 8.40
C ASP A 45 15.06 2.84 7.16
N SER A 46 15.24 3.77 6.25
CA SER A 46 14.59 3.75 4.93
C SER A 46 14.86 2.42 4.22
N GLY A 47 13.81 1.81 3.65
CA GLY A 47 13.86 0.47 3.06
C GLY A 47 13.47 -0.65 4.02
N SER A 48 13.34 -0.39 5.33
CA SER A 48 12.86 -1.39 6.30
C SER A 48 11.40 -1.74 6.03
N TRP A 49 11.08 -3.04 6.05
CA TRP A 49 9.73 -3.53 5.91
C TRP A 49 8.99 -3.55 7.25
N VAL A 50 7.69 -3.29 7.19
CA VAL A 50 6.77 -3.43 8.32
C VAL A 50 5.49 -4.11 7.84
N ASP A 51 4.90 -4.93 8.71
CA ASP A 51 3.61 -5.56 8.53
C ASP A 51 2.54 -4.64 9.14
N VAL A 52 1.65 -4.11 8.32
CA VAL A 52 0.63 -3.13 8.70
C VAL A 52 -0.54 -3.88 9.31
N GLN A 53 -0.83 -3.61 10.57
CA GLN A 53 -1.88 -4.27 11.36
C GLN A 53 -3.20 -3.49 11.30
N GLY A 54 -3.17 -2.22 10.89
CA GLY A 54 -4.34 -1.37 10.75
C GLY A 54 -4.02 0.11 10.73
N GLN A 55 -5.01 0.90 10.33
CA GLN A 55 -4.91 2.35 10.38
C GLN A 55 -5.30 2.84 11.76
N GLY A 56 -4.42 3.64 12.38
CA GLY A 56 -4.67 4.35 13.62
C GLY A 56 -5.21 5.77 13.38
N ALA A 57 -5.35 6.52 14.46
CA ALA A 57 -5.80 7.91 14.39
C ALA A 57 -4.79 8.82 13.68
N SER A 58 -5.27 9.87 13.00
CA SER A 58 -4.46 11.00 12.52
C SER A 58 -3.30 10.64 11.60
N GLY A 59 -3.48 9.64 10.72
CA GLY A 59 -2.46 9.24 9.73
C GLY A 59 -1.34 8.37 10.30
N TRP A 60 -1.52 7.81 11.49
CA TRP A 60 -0.64 6.78 12.04
C TRP A 60 -1.13 5.39 11.68
N TYR A 61 -0.22 4.43 11.61
CA TYR A 61 -0.51 3.02 11.35
C TYR A 61 0.03 2.15 12.47
N ALA A 62 -0.81 1.24 12.96
CA ALA A 62 -0.37 0.15 13.80
C ALA A 62 0.43 -0.82 12.94
N VAL A 63 1.65 -1.12 13.36
CA VAL A 63 2.56 -1.96 12.58
C VAL A 63 3.27 -2.98 13.47
N ARG A 64 3.67 -4.09 12.85
CA ARG A 64 4.64 -5.02 13.40
C ARG A 64 5.89 -4.98 12.53
N THR A 65 7.04 -4.77 13.14
CA THR A 65 8.34 -4.74 12.48
C THR A 65 8.87 -6.15 12.22
N MET A 66 9.86 -6.28 11.33
CA MET A 66 10.41 -7.59 10.99
C MET A 66 11.19 -8.24 12.14
N ASP A 67 11.62 -7.47 13.15
CA ASP A 67 12.19 -7.97 14.41
C ASP A 67 11.12 -8.26 15.49
N GLY A 68 9.83 -8.22 15.12
CA GLY A 68 8.70 -8.67 15.94
C GLY A 68 8.11 -7.64 16.89
N LYS A 69 8.64 -6.40 16.94
CA LYS A 69 8.08 -5.33 17.77
C LYS A 69 6.80 -4.76 17.17
N THR A 70 5.85 -4.41 18.02
CA THR A 70 4.60 -3.77 17.63
C THR A 70 4.55 -2.34 18.16
N GLY A 71 3.86 -1.46 17.42
CA GLY A 71 3.69 -0.05 17.77
C GLY A 71 3.10 0.74 16.63
N TYR A 72 3.34 2.03 16.61
CA TYR A 72 2.78 2.95 15.62
C TYR A 72 3.88 3.66 14.82
N MET A 73 3.66 3.78 13.53
CA MET A 73 4.48 4.57 12.61
C MET A 73 3.64 5.60 11.87
N ALA A 74 4.19 6.78 11.62
CA ALA A 74 3.50 7.84 10.88
C ALA A 74 3.45 7.48 9.39
N GLY A 75 2.26 7.46 8.80
CA GLY A 75 2.01 6.99 7.44
C GLY A 75 2.68 7.80 6.34
N ASN A 76 2.92 9.10 6.57
CA ASN A 76 3.66 9.92 5.62
C ASN A 76 5.14 9.49 5.42
N TYR A 77 5.64 8.60 6.27
CA TYR A 77 6.97 7.97 6.15
C TYR A 77 6.90 6.48 5.80
N LEU A 78 5.73 6.01 5.37
CA LEU A 78 5.53 4.65 4.88
C LEU A 78 5.18 4.67 3.39
N THR A 79 5.68 3.69 2.65
CA THR A 79 5.30 3.40 1.26
C THR A 79 4.59 2.05 1.26
N PHE A 80 3.32 2.05 0.90
CA PHE A 80 2.49 0.85 0.84
C PHE A 80 2.62 0.15 -0.50
N ALA A 81 2.30 -1.13 -0.56
CA ALA A 81 2.16 -1.87 -1.82
C ALA A 81 1.15 -1.14 -2.72
N GLN A 82 1.52 -0.91 -3.98
CA GLN A 82 0.82 -0.02 -4.93
C GLN A 82 0.85 1.49 -4.57
N SER A 83 1.28 1.89 -3.36
CA SER A 83 1.64 3.27 -3.08
C SER A 83 2.93 3.63 -3.79
N GLY A 84 2.98 4.81 -4.40
CA GLY A 84 4.13 5.23 -5.21
C GLY A 84 4.13 4.67 -6.63
N SER A 85 3.14 3.88 -7.04
CA SER A 85 2.90 3.66 -8.45
C SER A 85 2.45 4.98 -9.09
N ILE A 86 2.98 5.24 -10.28
CA ILE A 86 2.60 6.39 -11.06
C ILE A 86 1.39 6.01 -11.90
N GLY A 87 0.38 6.87 -11.90
CA GLY A 87 -0.76 6.77 -12.78
C GLY A 87 -0.84 7.98 -13.70
N THR A 88 -1.57 7.86 -14.78
CA THR A 88 -1.95 8.97 -15.64
C THR A 88 -3.46 9.13 -15.62
N VAL A 89 -3.94 10.33 -15.36
CA VAL A 89 -5.37 10.63 -15.39
C VAL A 89 -5.89 10.42 -16.81
N ALA A 90 -6.93 9.60 -16.97
CA ALA A 90 -7.54 9.28 -18.24
C ALA A 90 -9.02 9.66 -18.22
N TYR A 91 -9.38 10.65 -19.03
CA TYR A 91 -10.77 11.01 -19.27
C TYR A 91 -11.01 11.15 -20.78
N ALA A 92 -12.14 10.64 -21.24
CA ALA A 92 -12.50 10.70 -22.64
C ALA A 92 -12.49 12.16 -23.14
N ASN A 93 -11.95 12.39 -24.33
CA ASN A 93 -11.90 13.69 -24.97
C ASN A 93 -11.05 14.78 -24.29
N GLY A 94 -10.09 14.41 -23.45
CA GLY A 94 -9.10 15.35 -22.92
C GLY A 94 -9.61 16.34 -21.86
N GLY A 95 -10.73 16.06 -21.22
CA GLY A 95 -11.29 16.88 -20.16
C GLY A 95 -10.52 16.77 -18.82
N TYR A 96 -11.22 16.99 -17.73
CA TYR A 96 -10.67 16.90 -16.38
C TYR A 96 -11.44 15.87 -15.53
N VAL A 97 -10.77 15.34 -14.54
CA VAL A 97 -11.31 14.48 -13.49
C VAL A 97 -11.31 15.24 -12.17
N THR A 98 -12.36 15.06 -11.37
CA THR A 98 -12.42 15.68 -10.05
C THR A 98 -11.70 14.81 -9.00
N LEU A 99 -10.79 15.44 -8.25
CA LEU A 99 -10.22 14.90 -7.04
C LEU A 99 -11.16 15.22 -5.87
N ARG A 100 -11.53 14.23 -5.06
CA ARG A 100 -12.55 14.38 -4.02
C ARG A 100 -11.99 14.16 -2.62
N ARG A 101 -12.68 14.67 -1.61
CA ARG A 101 -12.29 14.50 -0.20
C ARG A 101 -12.49 13.08 0.35
N GLY A 102 -13.32 12.26 -0.31
CA GLY A 102 -13.59 10.87 0.09
C GLY A 102 -13.95 9.99 -1.11
N PRO A 103 -14.04 8.67 -0.88
CA PRO A 103 -14.20 7.66 -1.92
C PRO A 103 -15.66 7.47 -2.38
N SER A 104 -16.32 8.55 -2.83
CA SER A 104 -17.65 8.56 -3.43
C SER A 104 -17.86 9.85 -4.22
N LEU A 105 -18.82 9.85 -5.15
CA LEU A 105 -19.25 11.04 -5.88
C LEU A 105 -19.90 12.11 -4.98
N ASP A 106 -20.38 11.73 -3.80
CA ASP A 106 -21.06 12.64 -2.86
C ASP A 106 -20.08 13.52 -2.09
N TYR A 107 -18.80 13.15 -2.02
CA TYR A 107 -17.81 13.96 -1.34
C TYR A 107 -17.43 15.20 -2.12
N ALA A 108 -17.18 16.28 -1.39
CA ALA A 108 -16.78 17.57 -1.93
C ALA A 108 -15.54 17.47 -2.83
N VAL A 109 -15.52 18.26 -3.87
CA VAL A 109 -14.39 18.38 -4.80
C VAL A 109 -13.24 19.12 -4.10
N VAL A 110 -12.04 18.56 -4.18
CA VAL A 110 -10.78 19.20 -3.76
C VAL A 110 -10.25 20.07 -4.89
N THR A 111 -10.10 19.49 -6.07
CA THR A 111 -9.63 20.17 -7.30
C THR A 111 -10.04 19.38 -8.55
N ARG A 112 -9.76 19.97 -9.71
CA ARG A 112 -9.90 19.31 -11.01
C ARG A 112 -8.52 19.01 -11.57
N VAL A 113 -8.32 17.78 -12.05
CA VAL A 113 -7.06 17.30 -12.62
C VAL A 113 -7.27 17.01 -14.08
N THR A 114 -6.50 17.62 -14.95
CA THR A 114 -6.62 17.47 -16.40
C THR A 114 -6.22 16.06 -16.83
N SER A 115 -6.91 15.52 -17.82
CA SER A 115 -6.52 14.26 -18.48
C SER A 115 -5.08 14.36 -19.01
N GLY A 116 -4.31 13.28 -18.87
CA GLY A 116 -2.88 13.26 -19.19
C GLY A 116 -1.97 13.66 -18.01
N THR A 117 -2.52 14.21 -16.91
CA THR A 117 -1.71 14.55 -15.74
C THR A 117 -1.16 13.28 -15.09
N THR A 118 0.13 13.30 -14.80
CA THR A 118 0.77 12.25 -13.99
C THR A 118 0.43 12.46 -12.53
N ILE A 119 0.03 11.38 -11.85
CA ILE A 119 -0.33 11.36 -10.43
C ILE A 119 0.44 10.27 -9.69
N SER A 120 0.61 10.44 -8.40
CA SER A 120 1.11 9.39 -7.52
C SER A 120 -0.05 8.72 -6.79
N ILE A 121 -0.14 7.39 -6.86
CA ILE A 121 -1.12 6.60 -6.13
C ILE A 121 -0.57 6.40 -4.72
N LEU A 122 -1.17 7.01 -3.72
CA LEU A 122 -0.74 6.98 -2.33
C LEU A 122 -1.33 5.77 -1.60
N ASP A 123 -2.58 5.45 -1.92
CA ASP A 123 -3.28 4.28 -1.42
C ASP A 123 -4.21 3.76 -2.53
N ALA A 124 -4.03 2.50 -2.89
CA ALA A 124 -4.81 1.87 -3.94
C ALA A 124 -5.95 1.06 -3.33
N SER A 125 -7.19 1.41 -3.64
CA SER A 125 -8.34 0.59 -3.30
C SER A 125 -9.10 0.16 -4.56
N TYR A 126 -10.09 -0.73 -4.39
CA TYR A 126 -10.76 -1.40 -5.50
C TYR A 126 -11.48 -0.45 -6.46
N GLU A 127 -12.14 0.59 -5.94
CA GLU A 127 -12.91 1.54 -6.76
C GLU A 127 -12.32 2.96 -6.73
N TRP A 128 -11.77 3.39 -5.59
CA TRP A 128 -11.27 4.74 -5.37
C TRP A 128 -9.87 4.71 -4.83
N ASN A 129 -8.94 5.31 -5.57
CA ASN A 129 -7.55 5.44 -5.13
C ASN A 129 -7.34 6.79 -4.44
N TYR A 130 -6.63 6.78 -3.31
CA TYR A 130 -6.12 8.01 -2.72
C TYR A 130 -4.85 8.41 -3.46
N VAL A 131 -4.86 9.58 -4.08
CA VAL A 131 -3.81 10.01 -5.00
C VAL A 131 -3.29 11.41 -4.64
N SER A 132 -2.08 11.71 -5.13
CA SER A 132 -1.48 13.03 -5.12
C SER A 132 -1.33 13.52 -6.56
N ALA A 133 -1.78 14.74 -6.83
CA ALA A 133 -1.69 15.41 -8.13
C ALA A 133 -1.15 16.82 -7.96
N THR A 134 -0.28 17.27 -8.87
CA THR A 134 0.16 18.67 -8.95
C THR A 134 -0.65 19.38 -10.02
N VAL A 135 -1.36 20.43 -9.63
CA VAL A 135 -2.19 21.26 -10.49
C VAL A 135 -1.78 22.72 -10.31
N ASN A 136 -1.38 23.39 -11.39
CA ASN A 136 -0.92 24.80 -11.36
C ASN A 136 0.18 25.05 -10.30
N GLY A 137 1.12 24.13 -10.16
CA GLY A 137 2.25 24.23 -9.22
C GLY A 137 1.91 23.88 -7.74
N ALA A 138 0.65 23.65 -7.40
CA ALA A 138 0.24 23.22 -6.07
C ALA A 138 -0.06 21.72 -6.04
N THR A 139 0.33 21.04 -4.96
CA THR A 139 0.07 19.60 -4.75
C THR A 139 -1.20 19.41 -3.92
N TYR A 140 -2.10 18.60 -4.46
CA TYR A 140 -3.37 18.23 -3.84
C TYR A 140 -3.41 16.73 -3.62
N THR A 141 -4.05 16.30 -2.53
CA THR A 141 -4.36 14.90 -2.26
C THR A 141 -5.86 14.69 -2.14
N GLY A 142 -6.32 13.50 -2.54
CA GLY A 142 -7.73 13.15 -2.48
C GLY A 142 -8.01 11.84 -3.20
N TYR A 143 -9.28 11.54 -3.38
CA TYR A 143 -9.75 10.30 -3.99
C TYR A 143 -10.12 10.50 -5.45
N MET A 144 -9.71 9.55 -6.28
CA MET A 144 -10.03 9.47 -7.71
C MET A 144 -10.48 8.05 -8.04
N HIS A 145 -11.55 7.91 -8.81
CA HIS A 145 -12.07 6.60 -9.20
C HIS A 145 -11.07 5.84 -10.08
N ASP A 146 -10.94 4.54 -9.83
CA ASP A 146 -9.93 3.68 -10.48
C ASP A 146 -10.01 3.68 -12.01
N SER A 147 -11.21 3.66 -12.56
CA SER A 147 -11.43 3.68 -14.02
C SER A 147 -10.92 4.93 -14.74
N LEU A 148 -10.56 5.97 -13.99
CA LEU A 148 -10.06 7.24 -14.50
C LEU A 148 -8.53 7.36 -14.37
N ILE A 149 -7.85 6.24 -14.05
CA ILE A 149 -6.41 6.18 -13.85
C ILE A 149 -5.82 5.07 -14.72
N ILE A 150 -4.95 5.42 -15.65
CA ILE A 150 -4.08 4.45 -16.32
C ILE A 150 -2.87 4.23 -15.42
N LYS A 151 -2.79 3.08 -14.76
CA LYS A 151 -1.70 2.76 -13.83
C LYS A 151 -0.46 2.31 -14.62
N SER A 152 0.68 2.91 -14.32
CA SER A 152 1.97 2.46 -14.81
C SER A 152 2.47 1.31 -13.94
N THR A 153 2.72 0.16 -14.55
CA THR A 153 3.26 -1.02 -13.85
C THR A 153 4.75 -1.15 -14.11
N THR A 154 5.54 -1.29 -13.06
CA THR A 154 6.95 -1.67 -13.19
C THR A 154 7.02 -3.19 -13.37
N THR A 155 7.61 -3.65 -14.48
CA THR A 155 7.86 -5.07 -14.70
C THR A 155 9.33 -5.40 -14.43
N ALA A 156 9.58 -6.57 -13.88
CA ALA A 156 10.91 -7.14 -13.73
C ALA A 156 10.94 -8.57 -14.27
N THR A 157 12.13 -9.06 -14.56
CA THR A 157 12.32 -10.47 -14.95
C THR A 157 13.04 -11.20 -13.84
N VAL A 158 12.50 -12.32 -13.41
CA VAL A 158 13.15 -13.20 -12.44
C VAL A 158 14.49 -13.67 -13.03
N SER A 159 15.57 -13.48 -12.27
CA SER A 159 16.91 -13.89 -12.68
C SER A 159 17.59 -14.65 -11.54
N THR A 160 18.20 -15.78 -11.88
CA THR A 160 19.04 -16.56 -10.97
C THR A 160 20.37 -16.86 -11.64
N ARG A 161 21.45 -16.87 -10.86
CA ARG A 161 22.80 -17.11 -11.39
C ARG A 161 22.91 -18.43 -12.16
N ASN A 162 22.13 -19.44 -11.80
CA ASN A 162 22.18 -20.81 -12.36
C ASN A 162 20.93 -21.19 -13.15
N GLY A 163 20.10 -20.21 -13.58
CA GLY A 163 18.86 -20.49 -14.32
C GLY A 163 17.77 -21.24 -13.52
N GLY A 164 17.94 -21.34 -12.21
CA GLY A 164 17.02 -22.05 -11.33
C GLY A 164 15.70 -21.33 -11.06
N LYS A 165 15.07 -21.67 -9.95
CA LYS A 165 13.82 -21.07 -9.50
C LYS A 165 14.03 -20.14 -8.31
N VAL A 166 13.19 -19.12 -8.18
CA VAL A 166 13.08 -18.24 -7.00
C VAL A 166 11.79 -18.56 -6.27
N ASN A 167 11.83 -18.70 -4.96
CA ASN A 167 10.64 -18.88 -4.15
C ASN A 167 9.85 -17.59 -4.05
N VAL A 168 8.53 -17.70 -4.26
CA VAL A 168 7.57 -16.65 -3.90
C VAL A 168 7.11 -16.92 -2.49
N ARG A 169 7.20 -15.91 -1.62
CA ARG A 169 6.91 -16.04 -0.19
C ARG A 169 5.74 -15.14 0.23
N ARG A 170 5.12 -15.46 1.36
CA ARG A 170 4.02 -14.67 1.93
C ARG A 170 4.44 -13.29 2.43
N GLY A 171 5.73 -13.04 2.60
CA GLY A 171 6.27 -11.77 3.07
C GLY A 171 7.77 -11.63 2.81
N PRO A 172 8.34 -10.45 3.05
CA PRO A 172 9.68 -10.06 2.63
C PRO A 172 10.79 -10.58 3.57
N SER A 173 10.81 -11.87 3.79
CA SER A 173 11.87 -12.57 4.55
C SER A 173 11.87 -14.06 4.22
N SER A 174 13.04 -14.70 4.34
CA SER A 174 13.17 -16.15 4.22
C SER A 174 12.44 -16.93 5.32
N ALA A 175 12.09 -16.27 6.43
CA ALA A 175 11.29 -16.85 7.51
C ALA A 175 9.82 -17.04 7.11
N TYR A 176 9.31 -16.31 6.10
CA TYR A 176 7.94 -16.51 5.61
C TYR A 176 7.85 -17.78 4.74
N GLY A 177 6.76 -18.52 4.91
CA GLY A 177 6.47 -19.71 4.12
C GLY A 177 6.43 -19.43 2.62
N SER A 178 6.96 -20.34 1.82
CA SER A 178 6.86 -20.28 0.37
C SER A 178 5.43 -20.60 -0.07
N ILE A 179 4.90 -19.80 -1.01
CA ILE A 179 3.58 -20.01 -1.65
C ILE A 179 3.71 -20.49 -3.11
N GLY A 180 4.93 -20.58 -3.61
CA GLY A 180 5.23 -21.03 -4.96
C GLY A 180 6.66 -20.74 -5.35
N SER A 181 6.98 -20.99 -6.62
CA SER A 181 8.28 -20.63 -7.19
C SER A 181 8.14 -20.21 -8.64
N LEU A 182 9.02 -19.31 -9.08
CA LEU A 182 9.10 -18.79 -10.45
C LEU A 182 10.44 -19.19 -11.07
N LYS A 183 10.42 -19.58 -12.32
CA LYS A 183 11.63 -19.89 -13.09
C LYS A 183 12.37 -18.60 -13.46
N SER A 184 13.69 -18.68 -13.61
CA SER A 184 14.48 -17.63 -14.27
C SER A 184 13.89 -17.32 -15.65
N GLY A 185 13.79 -16.06 -16.03
CA GLY A 185 13.13 -15.58 -17.24
C GLY A 185 11.64 -15.22 -17.07
N THR A 186 10.99 -15.61 -15.95
CA THR A 186 9.58 -15.22 -15.71
C THR A 186 9.45 -13.72 -15.53
N ARG A 187 8.53 -13.09 -16.27
CA ARG A 187 8.19 -11.67 -16.08
C ARG A 187 7.19 -11.51 -14.93
N VAL A 188 7.41 -10.55 -14.08
CA VAL A 188 6.56 -10.21 -12.92
C VAL A 188 6.26 -8.73 -12.89
N THR A 189 5.14 -8.35 -12.29
CA THR A 189 4.84 -6.95 -11.94
C THR A 189 5.36 -6.68 -10.54
N VAL A 190 6.17 -5.63 -10.39
CA VAL A 190 6.68 -5.19 -9.10
C VAL A 190 5.69 -4.19 -8.51
N LEU A 191 5.12 -4.52 -7.36
CA LEU A 191 4.17 -3.67 -6.65
C LEU A 191 4.87 -2.81 -5.60
N LEU A 192 5.90 -3.35 -4.96
CA LEU A 192 6.66 -2.65 -3.92
C LEU A 192 8.09 -3.21 -3.88
N LYS A 193 9.04 -2.34 -3.54
CA LYS A 193 10.46 -2.70 -3.37
C LYS A 193 10.99 -2.20 -2.04
N GLY A 194 11.64 -3.06 -1.30
CA GLY A 194 12.36 -2.74 -0.08
C GLY A 194 13.56 -3.66 0.06
N ASN A 195 14.39 -3.48 1.08
CA ASN A 195 15.66 -4.15 1.36
C ASN A 195 15.77 -5.60 0.83
N GLY A 196 16.21 -5.75 -0.43
CA GLY A 196 16.44 -7.03 -1.09
C GLY A 196 15.19 -7.85 -1.48
N TRP A 197 13.97 -7.31 -1.27
CA TRP A 197 12.69 -7.96 -1.56
C TRP A 197 11.82 -7.10 -2.49
N TYR A 198 10.94 -7.80 -3.24
CA TYR A 198 10.00 -7.22 -4.19
C TYR A 198 8.62 -7.82 -3.99
#